data_9941052b19c5c85adc2bcabd41fb1cc7
#
_entry.id   9941052b19c5c85adc2bcabd41fb1cc7
#
_cell.length_a   1.000
_cell.length_b   1.000
_cell.length_c   1.000
_cell.angle_alpha   90.00
_cell.angle_beta   90.00
_cell.angle_gamma   90.00
#
_symmetry.space_group_name_H-M   'P 1'
#
loop_
_entity.id
_entity.type
_entity.pdbx_description
1 polymer ?
#
loop_
_entity_poly.entity_id
_entity_poly.type
_entity_poly.pdbx_seq_one_letter_code
_entity_poly.pdbx_strand_id
1 'polypeptide(L)'
;MKTELELQKEFIENPELKEQLDFIKQGGASGIQGVVLVEAFLKGIRDLGYKNTPYALNEINDNSFQAGARSIHYELIGTSNKIDELVIYDDGHGMVKDMLTVAVTWGGTHRQGSRKGFGKYGYGLPSASLSIAKKYTIYSKVKGGDWNKIVFDITKLETTDKPSLDDIRSTPEKCDFCQVCPWLDVCEKIWKGTDDLNQIYGMNKNYSK
;
A
#
# COMPACT_ATOMS: atom_id res chain seq x y z
N MET A 1 44.65 19.26 10.96
CA MET A 1 43.21 19.57 11.00
C MET A 1 43.02 20.83 10.17
N LYS A 2 42.19 20.79 9.13
CA LYS A 2 41.95 21.98 8.29
C LYS A 2 41.27 23.05 9.13
N THR A 3 41.61 24.31 8.89
CA THR A 3 40.94 25.43 9.55
C THR A 3 39.54 25.62 8.98
N GLU A 4 38.64 26.26 9.72
CA GLU A 4 37.28 26.55 9.28
C GLU A 4 37.25 27.36 7.97
N LEU A 5 38.24 28.22 7.77
CA LEU A 5 38.40 29.00 6.54
C LEU A 5 38.83 28.14 5.34
N GLU A 6 39.65 27.13 5.54
CA GLU A 6 40.03 26.17 4.50
C GLU A 6 38.89 25.25 4.12
N LEU A 7 38.07 24.81 5.09
CA LEU A 7 36.84 24.06 4.84
C LEU A 7 35.82 24.91 4.06
N GLN A 8 35.64 26.17 4.43
CA GLN A 8 34.73 27.06 3.70
C GLN A 8 35.16 27.31 2.25
N LYS A 9 36.48 27.44 2.00
CA LYS A 9 36.98 27.57 0.61
C LYS A 9 36.75 26.31 -0.20
N GLU A 10 37.01 25.14 0.37
CA GLU A 10 36.76 23.84 -0.28
C GLU A 10 35.27 23.64 -0.64
N PHE A 11 34.37 24.11 0.23
CA PHE A 11 32.90 24.10 -0.04
C PHE A 11 32.53 25.05 -1.20
N ILE A 12 33.18 26.19 -1.33
CA ILE A 12 32.90 27.16 -2.39
C ILE A 12 33.39 26.66 -3.75
N GLU A 13 34.49 25.91 -3.78
CA GLU A 13 35.12 25.39 -5.02
C GLU A 13 34.47 24.09 -5.51
N ASN A 14 33.73 23.37 -4.63
CA ASN A 14 33.02 22.15 -5.00
C ASN A 14 31.53 22.40 -5.14
N PRO A 15 30.96 22.30 -6.37
CA PRO A 15 29.53 22.55 -6.62
C PRO A 15 28.59 21.67 -5.80
N GLU A 16 28.92 20.39 -5.62
CA GLU A 16 28.09 19.45 -4.85
C GLU A 16 28.06 19.80 -3.37
N LEU A 17 29.20 20.17 -2.80
CA LEU A 17 29.28 20.59 -1.40
C LEU A 17 28.55 21.92 -1.17
N LYS A 18 28.61 22.81 -2.14
CA LYS A 18 27.86 24.07 -2.10
C LYS A 18 26.35 23.81 -2.11
N GLU A 19 25.88 22.93 -2.96
CA GLU A 19 24.46 22.53 -3.03
C GLU A 19 23.98 21.92 -1.70
N GLN A 20 24.78 21.04 -1.09
CA GLN A 20 24.48 20.46 0.23
C GLN A 20 24.38 21.54 1.32
N LEU A 21 25.33 22.49 1.31
CA LEU A 21 25.36 23.58 2.29
C LEU A 21 24.14 24.51 2.13
N ASP A 22 23.78 24.82 0.89
CA ASP A 22 22.62 25.66 0.58
C ASP A 22 21.31 24.95 1.00
N PHE A 23 21.19 23.65 0.78
CA PHE A 23 20.07 22.84 1.27
C PHE A 23 19.96 22.90 2.80
N ILE A 24 21.07 22.72 3.53
CA ILE A 24 21.07 22.78 5.00
C ILE A 24 20.72 24.18 5.50
N LYS A 25 21.27 25.23 4.88
CA LYS A 25 20.99 26.64 5.24
C LYS A 25 19.54 27.03 5.02
N GLN A 26 18.89 26.45 4.01
CA GLN A 26 17.45 26.64 3.73
C GLN A 26 16.55 25.86 4.68
N GLY A 27 17.11 25.23 5.71
CA GLY A 27 16.34 24.47 6.70
C GLY A 27 16.04 23.04 6.27
N GLY A 28 16.70 22.53 5.23
CA GLY A 28 16.45 21.18 4.70
C GLY A 28 16.61 20.05 5.71
N ALA A 29 17.47 20.23 6.73
CA ALA A 29 17.62 19.26 7.80
C ALA A 29 16.68 19.49 8.99
N SER A 30 16.23 20.74 9.21
CA SER A 30 15.44 21.12 10.41
C SER A 30 13.99 20.62 10.38
N GLY A 31 13.46 20.30 9.17
CA GLY A 31 12.12 19.74 8.98
C GLY A 31 12.09 18.21 9.05
N ILE A 32 13.25 17.56 9.10
CA ILE A 32 13.32 16.09 9.12
C ILE A 32 13.09 15.59 10.54
N GLN A 33 11.93 14.98 10.76
CA GLN A 33 11.59 14.31 12.01
C GLN A 33 11.56 12.79 11.76
N GLY A 34 12.54 12.08 12.31
CA GLY A 34 12.65 10.63 12.16
C GLY A 34 13.50 10.19 10.96
N VAL A 35 13.50 8.88 10.72
CA VAL A 35 14.37 8.22 9.72
C VAL A 35 13.70 8.12 8.35
N VAL A 36 12.39 8.34 8.27
CA VAL A 36 11.59 8.17 7.05
C VAL A 36 10.89 9.48 6.72
N LEU A 37 11.17 10.03 5.55
CA LEU A 37 10.38 11.10 4.93
C LEU A 37 9.19 10.44 4.22
N VAL A 38 7.99 10.60 4.77
CA VAL A 38 6.77 9.88 4.37
C VAL A 38 6.49 10.03 2.88
N GLU A 39 6.46 11.26 2.37
CA GLU A 39 6.18 11.52 0.95
C GLU A 39 7.21 10.90 0.02
N ALA A 40 8.51 11.08 0.32
CA ALA A 40 9.60 10.53 -0.47
C ALA A 40 9.58 8.98 -0.45
N PHE A 41 9.28 8.38 0.70
CA PHE A 41 9.14 6.94 0.84
C PHE A 41 8.00 6.39 -0.03
N LEU A 42 6.81 7.00 0.06
CA LEU A 42 5.65 6.55 -0.70
C LEU A 42 5.83 6.76 -2.21
N LYS A 43 6.43 7.89 -2.60
CA LYS A 43 6.80 8.15 -3.99
C LYS A 43 7.82 7.13 -4.48
N GLY A 44 8.85 6.82 -3.70
CA GLY A 44 9.85 5.81 -4.03
C GLY A 44 9.22 4.44 -4.25
N ILE A 45 8.31 4.00 -3.38
CA ILE A 45 7.59 2.73 -3.56
C ILE A 45 6.77 2.71 -4.85
N ARG A 46 6.08 3.81 -5.17
CA ARG A 46 5.27 3.88 -6.39
C ARG A 46 6.09 3.89 -7.67
N ASP A 47 7.18 4.63 -7.68
CA ASP A 47 7.95 4.90 -8.89
C ASP A 47 9.02 3.81 -9.14
N LEU A 48 9.55 3.21 -8.08
CA LEU A 48 10.66 2.26 -8.13
C LEU A 48 10.30 0.85 -7.63
N GLY A 49 9.12 0.68 -7.01
CA GLY A 49 8.80 -0.55 -6.29
C GLY A 49 8.61 -1.78 -7.18
N TYR A 50 7.93 -1.63 -8.31
CA TYR A 50 7.69 -2.73 -9.25
C TYR A 50 7.92 -2.28 -10.69
N LYS A 51 8.54 -3.15 -11.49
CA LYS A 51 8.85 -2.89 -12.89
C LYS A 51 7.60 -2.54 -13.71
N ASN A 52 6.48 -3.20 -13.42
CA ASN A 52 5.20 -2.97 -14.05
C ASN A 52 4.05 -3.57 -13.22
N THR A 53 2.80 -3.28 -13.60
CA THR A 53 1.60 -3.78 -12.93
C THR A 53 1.52 -5.31 -12.80
N PRO A 54 1.85 -6.13 -13.82
CA PRO A 54 1.85 -7.59 -13.66
C PRO A 54 2.76 -8.10 -12.53
N TYR A 55 3.93 -7.51 -12.31
CA TYR A 55 4.80 -7.91 -11.21
C TYR A 55 4.17 -7.57 -9.84
N ALA A 56 3.53 -6.41 -9.73
CA ALA A 56 2.80 -6.05 -8.51
C ALA A 56 1.61 -7.00 -8.27
N LEU A 57 0.89 -7.40 -9.32
CA LEU A 57 -0.21 -8.35 -9.22
C LEU A 57 0.25 -9.73 -8.77
N ASN A 58 1.44 -10.17 -9.16
CA ASN A 58 1.99 -11.44 -8.69
C ASN A 58 2.18 -11.49 -7.18
N GLU A 59 2.57 -10.38 -6.53
CA GLU A 59 2.64 -10.31 -5.07
C GLU A 59 1.26 -10.51 -4.40
N ILE A 60 0.22 -9.98 -5.03
CA ILE A 60 -1.16 -10.16 -4.53
C ILE A 60 -1.60 -11.60 -4.73
N ASN A 61 -1.30 -12.19 -5.90
CA ASN A 61 -1.58 -13.60 -6.17
C ASN A 61 -0.85 -14.53 -5.19
N ASP A 62 0.41 -14.24 -4.91
CA ASP A 62 1.20 -15.01 -3.96
C ASP A 62 0.58 -14.99 -2.56
N ASN A 63 0.02 -13.87 -2.13
CA ASN A 63 -0.72 -13.79 -0.87
C ASN A 63 -2.00 -14.64 -0.91
N SER A 64 -2.76 -14.61 -2.01
CA SER A 64 -3.95 -15.46 -2.20
C SER A 64 -3.60 -16.95 -2.18
N PHE A 65 -2.54 -17.35 -2.91
CA PHE A 65 -2.07 -18.75 -2.88
C PHE A 65 -1.59 -19.18 -1.49
N GLN A 66 -0.92 -18.30 -0.77
CA GLN A 66 -0.52 -18.57 0.61
C GLN A 66 -1.70 -18.69 1.57
N ALA A 67 -2.81 -18.00 1.27
CA ALA A 67 -4.08 -18.16 1.97
C ALA A 67 -4.83 -19.44 1.56
N GLY A 68 -4.25 -20.27 0.68
CA GLY A 68 -4.83 -21.52 0.23
C GLY A 68 -5.92 -21.34 -0.83
N ALA A 69 -5.96 -20.20 -1.49
CA ALA A 69 -6.90 -19.95 -2.57
C ALA A 69 -6.71 -20.94 -3.73
N ARG A 70 -7.84 -21.40 -4.27
CA ARG A 70 -7.91 -22.23 -5.48
C ARG A 70 -8.30 -21.43 -6.70
N SER A 71 -8.94 -20.29 -6.46
CA SER A 71 -9.41 -19.38 -7.49
C SER A 71 -9.06 -17.95 -7.13
N ILE A 72 -8.57 -17.22 -8.12
CA ILE A 72 -8.32 -15.78 -8.02
C ILE A 72 -9.01 -15.16 -9.24
N HIS A 73 -9.84 -14.17 -8.98
CA HIS A 73 -10.63 -13.50 -10.01
C HIS A 73 -10.23 -12.02 -10.09
N TYR A 74 -10.29 -11.50 -11.30
CA TYR A 74 -10.03 -10.11 -11.60
C TYR A 74 -11.23 -9.49 -12.27
N GLU A 75 -11.65 -8.31 -11.80
CA GLU A 75 -12.65 -7.50 -12.47
C GLU A 75 -12.06 -6.12 -12.75
N LEU A 76 -12.16 -5.71 -14.00
CA LEU A 76 -11.72 -4.40 -14.47
C LEU A 76 -12.97 -3.56 -14.73
N ILE A 77 -13.10 -2.48 -13.98
CA ILE A 77 -14.23 -1.56 -14.08
C ILE A 77 -13.74 -0.28 -14.73
N GLY A 78 -14.45 0.19 -15.75
CA GLY A 78 -14.08 1.37 -16.50
C GLY A 78 -14.66 1.38 -17.91
N THR A 79 -14.02 2.11 -18.79
CA THR A 79 -14.38 2.19 -20.21
C THR A 79 -13.36 1.41 -21.06
N SER A 80 -13.64 1.28 -22.37
CA SER A 80 -12.71 0.62 -23.30
C SER A 80 -11.29 1.21 -23.31
N ASN A 81 -11.16 2.47 -22.94
CA ASN A 81 -9.89 3.21 -22.99
C ASN A 81 -9.30 3.53 -21.62
N LYS A 82 -10.02 3.26 -20.51
CA LYS A 82 -9.59 3.63 -19.17
C LYS A 82 -10.13 2.65 -18.13
N ILE A 83 -9.24 2.08 -17.34
CA ILE A 83 -9.59 1.31 -16.16
C ILE A 83 -9.65 2.28 -14.99
N ASP A 84 -10.83 2.41 -14.39
CA ASP A 84 -11.05 3.24 -13.21
C ASP A 84 -10.80 2.47 -11.93
N GLU A 85 -11.16 1.18 -11.90
CA GLU A 85 -11.02 0.33 -10.73
C GLU A 85 -10.58 -1.08 -11.13
N LEU A 86 -9.78 -1.68 -10.29
CA LEU A 86 -9.38 -3.09 -10.36
C LEU A 86 -9.85 -3.78 -9.08
N VAL A 87 -10.66 -4.81 -9.21
CA VAL A 87 -11.07 -5.68 -8.10
C VAL A 87 -10.37 -7.02 -8.25
N ILE A 88 -9.81 -7.50 -7.16
CA ILE A 88 -9.19 -8.82 -7.06
C ILE A 88 -9.84 -9.53 -5.89
N TYR A 89 -10.33 -10.74 -6.10
CA TYR A 89 -10.96 -11.54 -5.06
C TYR A 89 -10.54 -12.99 -5.16
N ASP A 90 -10.42 -13.64 -4.00
CA ASP A 90 -9.98 -15.01 -3.86
C ASP A 90 -10.84 -15.79 -2.84
N ASP A 91 -10.77 -17.12 -2.94
CA ASP A 91 -11.43 -18.08 -2.06
C ASP A 91 -10.52 -18.63 -0.95
N GLY A 92 -9.44 -17.91 -0.59
CA GLY A 92 -8.54 -18.29 0.49
C GLY A 92 -9.17 -18.20 1.88
N HIS A 93 -8.42 -18.55 2.93
CA HIS A 93 -8.95 -18.60 4.31
C HIS A 93 -9.28 -17.21 4.90
N GLY A 94 -8.90 -16.12 4.23
CA GLY A 94 -9.12 -14.74 4.67
C GLY A 94 -8.33 -14.35 5.92
N MET A 95 -8.68 -13.18 6.47
CA MET A 95 -8.02 -12.57 7.64
C MET A 95 -9.03 -12.19 8.70
N VAL A 96 -8.65 -12.34 9.97
CA VAL A 96 -9.38 -11.75 11.10
C VAL A 96 -9.18 -10.22 11.11
N LYS A 97 -10.09 -9.51 11.78
CA LYS A 97 -10.14 -8.04 11.78
C LYS A 97 -8.77 -7.37 12.03
N ASP A 98 -8.09 -7.76 13.10
CA ASP A 98 -6.83 -7.12 13.50
C ASP A 98 -5.68 -7.43 12.54
N MET A 99 -5.75 -8.56 11.83
CA MET A 99 -4.76 -8.93 10.82
C MET A 99 -4.79 -7.98 9.61
N LEU A 100 -5.89 -7.29 9.34
CA LEU A 100 -5.97 -6.27 8.29
C LEU A 100 -4.99 -5.12 8.53
N THR A 101 -4.82 -4.68 9.80
CA THR A 101 -3.82 -3.66 10.14
C THR A 101 -2.41 -4.15 9.81
N VAL A 102 -2.09 -5.38 10.17
CA VAL A 102 -0.78 -5.99 9.88
C VAL A 102 -0.55 -6.09 8.38
N ALA A 103 -1.57 -6.49 7.63
CA ALA A 103 -1.49 -6.69 6.19
C ALA A 103 -1.17 -5.42 5.39
N VAL A 104 -1.62 -4.24 5.84
CA VAL A 104 -1.34 -2.95 5.17
C VAL A 104 -0.13 -2.22 5.75
N THR A 105 0.53 -2.77 6.77
CA THR A 105 1.68 -2.16 7.42
C THR A 105 2.97 -2.70 6.80
N TRP A 106 3.86 -1.81 6.35
CA TRP A 106 5.19 -2.22 5.89
C TRP A 106 5.98 -2.87 7.03
N GLY A 107 6.51 -4.06 6.77
CA GLY A 107 7.15 -4.87 7.80
C GLY A 107 6.17 -5.64 8.67
N GLY A 108 4.87 -5.43 8.48
CA GLY A 108 3.82 -6.16 9.18
C GLY A 108 3.76 -7.62 8.69
N THR A 109 4.18 -8.55 9.53
CA THR A 109 4.11 -9.98 9.24
C THR A 109 4.04 -10.80 10.53
N HIS A 110 3.16 -11.77 10.55
CA HIS A 110 3.12 -12.80 11.61
C HIS A 110 4.12 -13.93 11.36
N ARG A 111 4.86 -13.87 10.24
CA ARG A 111 5.78 -14.93 9.78
C ARG A 111 7.26 -14.59 10.00
N GLN A 112 7.57 -13.59 10.82
CA GLN A 112 8.95 -13.26 11.17
C GLN A 112 9.66 -14.51 11.72
N GLY A 113 10.78 -14.88 11.08
CA GLY A 113 11.53 -16.07 11.47
C GLY A 113 11.07 -17.38 10.81
N SER A 114 9.93 -17.42 10.12
CA SER A 114 9.53 -18.59 9.34
C SER A 114 10.44 -18.78 8.12
N ARG A 115 10.94 -20.02 7.93
CA ARG A 115 11.70 -20.39 6.73
C ARG A 115 10.79 -20.86 5.58
N LYS A 116 9.48 -20.96 5.81
CA LYS A 116 8.50 -21.46 4.85
C LYS A 116 7.62 -20.33 4.33
N GLY A 117 7.43 -20.26 3.02
CA GLY A 117 6.50 -19.37 2.32
C GLY A 117 7.13 -18.07 1.81
N PHE A 118 6.38 -17.41 0.91
CA PHE A 118 6.65 -16.08 0.37
C PHE A 118 6.20 -15.01 1.37
N GLY A 119 6.53 -13.72 1.16
CA GLY A 119 6.02 -12.65 2.03
C GLY A 119 6.65 -12.55 3.43
N LYS A 120 7.86 -13.07 3.60
CA LYS A 120 8.59 -13.14 4.87
C LYS A 120 8.73 -11.79 5.59
N TYR A 121 8.83 -10.72 4.85
CA TYR A 121 9.18 -9.39 5.36
C TYR A 121 7.98 -8.44 5.52
N GLY A 122 6.79 -8.82 5.04
CA GLY A 122 5.58 -7.99 5.16
C GLY A 122 5.61 -6.71 4.32
N TYR A 123 6.34 -6.68 3.22
CA TYR A 123 6.44 -5.52 2.32
C TYR A 123 5.61 -5.69 1.04
N GLY A 124 5.32 -6.92 0.64
CA GLY A 124 4.74 -7.25 -0.65
C GLY A 124 3.40 -6.58 -0.88
N LEU A 125 2.40 -6.89 -0.07
CA LEU A 125 1.04 -6.41 -0.26
C LEU A 125 0.92 -4.87 -0.25
N PRO A 126 1.42 -4.13 0.76
CA PRO A 126 1.27 -2.68 0.76
C PRO A 126 2.05 -2.03 -0.38
N SER A 127 3.24 -2.52 -0.73
CA SER A 127 4.03 -1.95 -1.82
C SER A 127 3.43 -2.25 -3.19
N ALA A 128 2.94 -3.48 -3.43
CA ALA A 128 2.28 -3.87 -4.66
C ALA A 128 1.00 -3.05 -4.87
N SER A 129 0.17 -2.97 -3.85
CA SER A 129 -1.08 -2.21 -3.91
C SER A 129 -0.82 -0.73 -4.20
N LEU A 130 0.15 -0.11 -3.51
CA LEU A 130 0.50 1.29 -3.70
C LEU A 130 1.11 1.57 -5.08
N SER A 131 1.85 0.63 -5.66
CA SER A 131 2.39 0.77 -7.02
C SER A 131 1.30 0.78 -8.10
N ILE A 132 0.14 0.16 -7.82
CA ILE A 132 -1.00 0.09 -8.72
C ILE A 132 -1.93 1.31 -8.55
N ALA A 133 -2.24 1.68 -7.29
CA ALA A 133 -3.23 2.71 -7.00
C ALA A 133 -2.84 3.58 -5.79
N LYS A 134 -3.25 4.86 -5.78
CA LYS A 134 -3.09 5.76 -4.62
C LYS A 134 -4.03 5.42 -3.47
N LYS A 135 -5.13 4.75 -3.78
CA LYS A 135 -6.12 4.30 -2.80
C LYS A 135 -6.50 2.86 -3.07
N TYR A 136 -6.54 2.06 -2.02
CA TYR A 136 -7.06 0.70 -2.08
C TYR A 136 -7.79 0.33 -0.79
N THR A 137 -8.68 -0.62 -0.91
CA THR A 137 -9.43 -1.17 0.22
C THR A 137 -9.27 -2.68 0.24
N ILE A 138 -9.02 -3.24 1.40
CA ILE A 138 -9.01 -4.69 1.60
C ILE A 138 -10.24 -5.05 2.39
N TYR A 139 -11.02 -5.98 1.86
CA TYR A 139 -12.13 -6.63 2.52
C TYR A 139 -11.73 -8.06 2.82
N SER A 140 -11.99 -8.54 4.02
CA SER A 140 -11.66 -9.93 4.38
C SER A 140 -12.55 -10.45 5.49
N LYS A 141 -12.79 -11.76 5.46
CA LYS A 141 -13.42 -12.52 6.53
C LYS A 141 -12.78 -13.89 6.64
N VAL A 142 -12.84 -14.49 7.80
CA VAL A 142 -12.62 -15.93 7.97
C VAL A 142 -13.95 -16.68 7.86
N LYS A 143 -13.89 -17.98 7.58
CA LYS A 143 -15.10 -18.81 7.47
C LYS A 143 -15.97 -18.67 8.73
N GLY A 144 -17.24 -18.35 8.54
CA GLY A 144 -18.21 -18.13 9.62
C GLY A 144 -18.05 -16.80 10.37
N GLY A 145 -17.08 -15.94 9.98
CA GLY A 145 -16.88 -14.62 10.58
C GLY A 145 -17.57 -13.49 9.79
N ASP A 146 -17.50 -12.29 10.37
CA ASP A 146 -17.97 -11.07 9.73
C ASP A 146 -16.97 -10.56 8.70
N TRP A 147 -17.49 -9.89 7.66
CA TRP A 147 -16.68 -9.08 6.78
C TRP A 147 -16.10 -7.86 7.52
N ASN A 148 -14.82 -7.63 7.34
CA ASN A 148 -14.14 -6.45 7.82
C ASN A 148 -13.42 -5.78 6.66
N LYS A 149 -13.21 -4.46 6.75
CA LYS A 149 -12.49 -3.68 5.75
C LYS A 149 -11.44 -2.78 6.40
N ILE A 150 -10.42 -2.46 5.64
CA ILE A 150 -9.45 -1.41 5.93
C ILE A 150 -9.19 -0.63 4.65
N VAL A 151 -9.12 0.70 4.78
CA VAL A 151 -8.84 1.61 3.67
C VAL A 151 -7.42 2.16 3.82
N PHE A 152 -6.69 2.15 2.72
CA PHE A 152 -5.40 2.79 2.58
C PHE A 152 -5.49 3.86 1.48
N ASP A 153 -5.16 5.12 1.82
CA ASP A 153 -5.37 6.26 0.93
C ASP A 153 -4.29 7.32 1.13
N ILE A 154 -3.31 7.37 0.22
CA ILE A 154 -2.21 8.34 0.31
C ILE A 154 -2.62 9.75 -0.11
N THR A 155 -3.78 9.95 -0.72
CA THR A 155 -4.24 11.28 -1.08
C THR A 155 -4.55 12.15 0.15
N LYS A 156 -4.76 11.52 1.30
CA LYS A 156 -4.93 12.22 2.58
C LYS A 156 -3.70 13.04 2.98
N LEU A 157 -2.51 12.66 2.51
CA LEU A 157 -1.28 13.41 2.78
C LEU A 157 -1.26 14.77 2.08
N GLU A 158 -1.95 14.90 0.93
CA GLU A 158 -2.04 16.14 0.17
C GLU A 158 -2.80 17.24 0.94
N THR A 159 -3.54 16.87 1.98
CA THR A 159 -4.37 17.76 2.81
C THR A 159 -3.85 17.97 4.23
N THR A 160 -2.68 17.41 4.56
CA THR A 160 -2.14 17.39 5.93
C THR A 160 -0.82 18.14 6.01
N ASP A 161 -0.70 19.13 6.88
CA ASP A 161 0.53 19.95 7.06
C ASP A 161 1.72 19.13 7.59
N LYS A 162 1.46 18.08 8.37
CA LYS A 162 2.47 17.17 8.92
C LYS A 162 2.04 15.73 8.70
N PRO A 163 2.27 15.18 7.51
CA PRO A 163 1.81 13.85 7.16
C PRO A 163 2.50 12.76 7.98
N SER A 164 1.70 11.83 8.49
CA SER A 164 2.16 10.60 9.14
C SER A 164 1.74 9.38 8.34
N LEU A 165 2.53 8.31 8.41
CA LEU A 165 2.14 7.03 7.81
C LEU A 165 0.84 6.46 8.42
N ASP A 166 0.48 6.85 9.63
CA ASP A 166 -0.75 6.41 10.28
C ASP A 166 -2.00 7.11 9.72
N ASP A 167 -1.85 8.31 9.13
CA ASP A 167 -2.97 9.07 8.56
C ASP A 167 -3.54 8.44 7.29
N ILE A 168 -2.71 7.68 6.56
CA ILE A 168 -3.07 7.10 5.26
C ILE A 168 -3.87 5.80 5.36
N ARG A 169 -3.98 5.21 6.53
CA ARG A 169 -4.80 4.01 6.76
C ARG A 169 -5.97 4.29 7.70
N SER A 170 -7.08 3.61 7.49
CA SER A 170 -8.16 3.58 8.47
C SER A 170 -7.87 2.55 9.57
N THR A 171 -8.64 2.60 10.65
CA THR A 171 -8.76 1.43 11.54
C THR A 171 -9.61 0.36 10.85
N PRO A 172 -9.33 -0.95 11.09
CA PRO A 172 -10.21 -1.99 10.59
C PRO A 172 -11.61 -1.86 11.18
N GLU A 173 -12.62 -1.89 10.33
CA GLU A 173 -14.02 -1.79 10.74
C GLU A 173 -14.85 -2.93 10.15
N LYS A 174 -15.96 -3.26 10.81
CA LYS A 174 -16.94 -4.19 10.25
C LYS A 174 -17.52 -3.57 8.98
N CYS A 175 -17.56 -4.34 7.92
CA CYS A 175 -18.21 -3.92 6.70
C CYS A 175 -19.69 -4.26 6.80
N ASP A 176 -20.54 -3.26 6.97
CA ASP A 176 -21.99 -3.41 6.86
C ASP A 176 -22.36 -3.45 5.39
N PHE A 177 -22.17 -4.60 4.80
CA PHE A 177 -21.98 -4.87 3.40
C PHE A 177 -23.13 -4.48 2.47
N CYS A 178 -24.31 -4.18 2.96
CA CYS A 178 -25.46 -4.47 2.11
C CYS A 178 -26.24 -3.27 1.57
N GLN A 179 -25.94 -2.04 1.92
CA GLN A 179 -26.80 -0.93 1.45
C GLN A 179 -26.11 0.23 0.72
N VAL A 180 -24.79 0.36 0.81
CA VAL A 180 -24.06 1.52 0.24
C VAL A 180 -22.71 1.15 -0.37
N CYS A 181 -22.43 -0.12 -0.59
CA CYS A 181 -21.15 -0.54 -1.15
C CYS A 181 -21.16 -0.32 -2.68
N PRO A 182 -20.22 0.46 -3.24
CA PRO A 182 -20.12 0.62 -4.71
C PRO A 182 -19.83 -0.72 -5.44
N TRP A 183 -19.50 -1.76 -4.69
CA TRP A 183 -19.20 -3.11 -5.15
C TRP A 183 -20.35 -4.09 -4.95
N LEU A 184 -21.56 -3.60 -4.68
CA LEU A 184 -22.70 -4.47 -4.37
C LEU A 184 -22.96 -5.48 -5.50
N ASP A 185 -22.87 -5.02 -6.75
CA ASP A 185 -23.09 -5.88 -7.92
C ASP A 185 -22.02 -6.97 -8.06
N VAL A 186 -20.75 -6.63 -7.73
CA VAL A 186 -19.64 -7.58 -7.72
C VAL A 186 -19.84 -8.58 -6.59
N CYS A 187 -20.13 -8.10 -5.40
CA CYS A 187 -20.39 -8.95 -4.23
C CYS A 187 -21.61 -9.84 -4.43
N GLU A 188 -22.68 -9.35 -5.05
CA GLU A 188 -23.86 -10.18 -5.34
C GLU A 188 -23.59 -11.26 -6.37
N LYS A 189 -22.82 -10.96 -7.42
CA LYS A 189 -22.40 -11.95 -8.42
C LYS A 189 -21.51 -13.03 -7.79
N ILE A 190 -20.58 -12.62 -6.93
CA ILE A 190 -19.65 -13.48 -6.22
C ILE A 190 -20.39 -14.30 -5.16
N TRP A 191 -21.33 -13.67 -4.43
CA TRP A 191 -22.04 -14.29 -3.31
C TRP A 191 -23.09 -15.33 -3.76
N LYS A 192 -23.71 -15.14 -4.92
CA LYS A 192 -24.67 -16.11 -5.47
C LYS A 192 -24.02 -17.39 -5.98
N GLY A 193 -22.70 -17.42 -6.10
CA GLY A 193 -21.97 -18.56 -6.68
C GLY A 193 -21.13 -19.38 -5.72
N THR A 194 -20.63 -18.80 -4.62
CA THR A 194 -19.69 -19.51 -3.73
C THR A 194 -19.76 -18.98 -2.30
N ASP A 195 -20.08 -19.87 -1.37
CA ASP A 195 -19.94 -19.63 0.09
C ASP A 195 -18.46 -19.47 0.52
N ASP A 196 -17.52 -19.54 -0.41
CA ASP A 196 -16.09 -19.71 -0.16
C ASP A 196 -15.23 -18.46 -0.40
N LEU A 197 -15.80 -17.35 -0.90
CA LEU A 197 -15.01 -16.12 -1.08
C LEU A 197 -14.78 -15.39 0.24
N ASN A 198 -13.53 -15.29 0.63
CA ASN A 198 -13.14 -14.76 1.94
C ASN A 198 -12.29 -13.50 1.86
N GLN A 199 -11.85 -13.09 0.68
CA GLN A 199 -10.98 -11.91 0.54
C GLN A 199 -11.24 -11.15 -0.77
N ILE A 200 -11.34 -9.82 -0.67
CA ILE A 200 -11.53 -8.93 -1.81
C ILE A 200 -10.55 -7.77 -1.67
N TYR A 201 -9.82 -7.48 -2.73
CA TYR A 201 -8.98 -6.32 -2.87
C TYR A 201 -9.61 -5.35 -3.86
N GLY A 202 -10.02 -4.17 -3.40
CA GLY A 202 -10.52 -3.11 -4.27
C GLY A 202 -9.46 -2.01 -4.45
N MET A 203 -9.06 -1.76 -5.67
CA MET A 203 -8.06 -0.75 -6.01
C MET A 203 -8.65 0.31 -6.94
N ASN A 204 -8.71 1.55 -6.47
CA ASN A 204 -9.21 2.68 -7.24
C ASN A 204 -8.05 3.42 -7.92
N LYS A 205 -8.07 3.45 -9.25
CA LYS A 205 -7.05 4.10 -10.10
C LYS A 205 -7.35 5.54 -10.47
N ASN A 206 -8.39 6.17 -9.92
CA ASN A 206 -8.83 7.52 -10.28
C ASN A 206 -7.80 8.64 -10.10
N TYR A 207 -6.59 8.29 -9.75
CA TYR A 207 -5.51 9.24 -9.61
C TYR A 207 -4.40 8.86 -10.59
N SER A 208 -4.43 9.49 -11.77
CA SER A 208 -3.34 9.44 -12.75
C SER A 208 -2.00 9.78 -12.08
N LYS A 209 -0.97 9.06 -12.51
CA LYS A 209 0.41 9.41 -12.18
C LYS A 209 0.70 10.87 -12.49
#